data_d4fe44ecc9caa1553c4735a03edd5b63
#
_entry.id   d4fe44ecc9caa1553c4735a03edd5b63
#
_cell.length_a   1.000
_cell.length_b   1.000
_cell.length_c   1.000
_cell.angle_alpha   90.00
_cell.angle_beta   90.00
_cell.angle_gamma   90.00
#
_symmetry.space_group_name_H-M   'P 1'
#
loop_
_entity.id
_entity.type
_entity.pdbx_description
1 polymer ?
#
loop_
_entity_poly.entity_id
_entity_poly.type
_entity_poly.pdbx_seq_one_letter_code
_entity_poly.pdbx_strand_id
1 'polypeptide(L)'
;MIYPFSAFILMQLQEALGYFIIGCLHDAFDNDNSSKKNSVRKMLIQVFNAGSSSIKFALYQHQSKLELLKGNLEKIGEASSILSYQTSSSPSQKIELPDGCQNHKEGIQKILEIFDQEKNNPGSADLIVHRVVHGGTKYRHASLLDQEVKQFIRDMIPLARTHHPASLACIEEITEHFPEIPQSVVFDTSFHQTLPEYAWRYALPRKISDQYAIRRYGFHGISHQSVVKQAASFLKTPVNKLNLITIHLGNGASISAIKKGICVDTTMGMTPLEGLVMGTRPGDLDPGILTLLAREGWNQEALETMLNQDSGMKGLCGTNDFREILQNKEEGNEEAEMALELYCYRVRKTIGSFSTVIGPVDALVFTGGVGENVSWVRKRSVRGMEWMNIQLDPDMNDHAEAPCAIHSKDSQTKILVLPSEEEWEMASQAAELIL
;
A
#
# COMPACT_ATOMS: atom_id res chain seq x y z
N MET A 1 29.14 -28.97 -35.36
CA MET A 1 28.69 -27.73 -34.70
C MET A 1 28.85 -27.90 -33.21
N ILE A 2 29.95 -27.39 -32.68
CA ILE A 2 30.36 -27.51 -31.27
C ILE A 2 30.07 -26.14 -30.64
N TYR A 3 29.12 -26.07 -29.72
CA TYR A 3 28.87 -24.87 -28.93
C TYR A 3 29.77 -24.85 -27.69
N PRO A 4 30.29 -23.69 -27.28
CA PRO A 4 31.31 -23.62 -26.23
C PRO A 4 30.64 -23.63 -24.86
N PHE A 5 30.84 -24.71 -24.13
CA PHE A 5 30.46 -24.93 -22.72
C PHE A 5 31.36 -24.16 -21.71
N SER A 6 32.30 -23.37 -22.21
CA SER A 6 33.39 -22.78 -21.40
C SER A 6 33.09 -21.37 -20.83
N ALA A 7 32.11 -20.63 -21.35
CA ALA A 7 31.83 -19.26 -20.87
C ALA A 7 31.02 -19.21 -19.56
N PHE A 8 30.16 -20.20 -19.35
CA PHE A 8 29.34 -20.26 -18.16
C PHE A 8 30.10 -20.67 -16.88
N ILE A 9 31.12 -21.52 -17.03
CA ILE A 9 31.97 -21.96 -15.93
C ILE A 9 32.94 -20.86 -15.49
N LEU A 10 33.42 -20.03 -16.42
CA LEU A 10 34.30 -18.90 -16.08
C LEU A 10 33.60 -17.77 -15.32
N MET A 11 32.30 -17.54 -15.59
CA MET A 11 31.53 -16.52 -14.86
C MET A 11 31.24 -16.95 -13.40
N GLN A 12 30.96 -18.23 -13.17
CA GLN A 12 30.74 -18.75 -11.81
C GLN A 12 32.03 -18.82 -10.97
N LEU A 13 33.17 -19.00 -11.59
CA LEU A 13 34.48 -18.98 -10.90
C LEU A 13 34.95 -17.56 -10.56
N GLN A 14 34.56 -16.54 -11.30
CA GLN A 14 34.86 -15.14 -10.96
C GLN A 14 34.03 -14.63 -9.77
N GLU A 15 32.76 -15.04 -9.62
CA GLU A 15 31.96 -14.73 -8.43
C GLU A 15 32.48 -15.42 -7.19
N ALA A 16 32.91 -16.70 -7.28
CA ALA A 16 33.43 -17.44 -6.15
C ALA A 16 34.81 -16.92 -5.67
N LEU A 17 35.66 -16.43 -6.59
CA LEU A 17 36.96 -15.83 -6.24
C LEU A 17 36.83 -14.42 -5.66
N GLY A 18 35.78 -13.64 -6.07
CA GLY A 18 35.49 -12.32 -5.51
C GLY A 18 35.16 -12.39 -4.00
N TYR A 19 34.38 -13.38 -3.59
CA TYR A 19 34.04 -13.58 -2.18
C TYR A 19 35.18 -14.11 -1.31
N PHE A 20 36.12 -14.84 -1.90
CA PHE A 20 37.27 -15.38 -1.16
C PHE A 20 38.39 -14.34 -0.89
N ILE A 21 38.54 -13.35 -1.77
CA ILE A 21 39.53 -12.27 -1.63
C ILE A 21 39.07 -11.23 -0.61
N ILE A 22 37.74 -10.98 -0.50
CA ILE A 22 37.15 -10.05 0.49
C ILE A 22 37.22 -10.65 1.90
N GLY A 23 37.10 -11.98 2.05
CA GLY A 23 37.24 -12.67 3.36
C GLY A 23 38.67 -12.70 3.92
N CYS A 24 39.68 -12.76 3.07
CA CYS A 24 41.10 -12.86 3.53
C CYS A 24 41.75 -11.49 3.78
N LEU A 25 41.15 -10.38 3.42
CA LEU A 25 41.66 -9.03 3.74
C LEU A 25 41.10 -8.48 5.05
N HIS A 26 40.15 -9.16 5.69
CA HIS A 26 39.59 -8.73 6.97
C HIS A 26 40.39 -9.14 8.18
N ASP A 27 41.30 -10.14 8.06
CA ASP A 27 42.05 -10.69 9.21
C ASP A 27 43.51 -10.17 9.32
N ALA A 28 43.93 -9.20 8.51
CA ALA A 28 45.31 -8.72 8.44
C ALA A 28 45.59 -7.32 9.03
N PHE A 29 44.57 -6.61 9.55
CA PHE A 29 44.72 -5.25 10.11
C PHE A 29 44.04 -5.06 11.48
N ASP A 30 44.24 -5.97 12.41
CA ASP A 30 43.94 -5.70 13.81
C ASP A 30 45.25 -5.72 14.63
N ASN A 31 45.91 -4.56 14.64
CA ASN A 31 46.72 -4.09 15.77
C ASN A 31 47.18 -2.65 15.43
N ASP A 32 46.38 -1.65 15.71
CA ASP A 32 46.91 -0.49 16.46
C ASP A 32 45.75 0.35 17.03
N ASN A 33 46.00 0.76 18.21
CA ASN A 33 45.22 1.44 19.20
C ASN A 33 44.73 2.83 18.72
N SER A 34 43.43 3.05 18.66
CA SER A 34 42.84 4.27 19.22
C SER A 34 41.31 4.23 19.06
N SER A 35 40.59 4.44 20.14
CA SER A 35 39.16 4.55 20.31
C SER A 35 38.51 5.65 19.39
N LYS A 36 38.26 5.33 18.13
CA LYS A 36 37.22 5.94 17.34
C LYS A 36 36.16 4.86 17.11
N LYS A 37 35.16 4.82 17.99
CA LYS A 37 33.87 4.23 17.65
C LYS A 37 33.44 4.91 16.34
N ASN A 38 33.61 4.23 15.20
CA ASN A 38 32.89 4.56 13.98
C ASN A 38 31.40 4.40 14.31
N SER A 39 30.76 5.45 14.78
CA SER A 39 29.31 5.52 14.80
C SER A 39 28.89 5.48 13.34
N VAL A 40 28.47 4.34 12.84
CA VAL A 40 27.78 4.25 11.55
C VAL A 40 26.69 5.32 11.62
N ARG A 41 26.82 6.36 10.78
CA ARG A 41 25.85 7.47 10.73
C ARG A 41 24.49 6.81 10.47
N LYS A 42 23.56 7.03 11.39
CA LYS A 42 22.23 6.45 11.32
C LYS A 42 21.44 7.22 10.27
N MET A 43 21.06 6.55 9.19
CA MET A 43 20.29 7.15 8.11
C MET A 43 18.87 7.43 8.58
N LEU A 44 18.46 8.69 8.48
CA LEU A 44 17.12 9.17 8.81
C LEU A 44 16.31 9.38 7.52
N ILE A 45 15.14 8.74 7.45
CA ILE A 45 14.24 8.83 6.31
C ILE A 45 12.91 9.38 6.76
N GLN A 46 12.53 10.49 6.14
CA GLN A 46 11.23 11.11 6.35
C GLN A 46 10.25 10.68 5.27
N VAL A 47 9.03 10.32 5.67
CA VAL A 47 8.00 9.78 4.80
C VAL A 47 6.78 10.70 4.81
N PHE A 48 6.26 11.01 3.61
CA PHE A 48 5.00 11.69 3.41
C PHE A 48 4.07 10.88 2.51
N ASN A 49 2.87 10.63 3.00
CA ASN A 49 1.82 9.92 2.28
C ASN A 49 0.58 10.84 2.21
N ALA A 50 0.54 11.67 1.16
CA ALA A 50 -0.56 12.60 0.94
C ALA A 50 -1.74 11.91 0.26
N GLY A 51 -2.86 11.85 0.98
CA GLY A 51 -4.18 11.47 0.47
C GLY A 51 -4.98 12.68 -0.03
N SER A 52 -6.23 12.49 -0.42
CA SER A 52 -7.11 13.58 -0.88
C SER A 52 -7.46 14.60 0.20
N SER A 53 -7.62 14.16 1.45
CA SER A 53 -7.99 15.01 2.60
C SER A 53 -7.17 14.71 3.84
N SER A 54 -6.02 14.06 3.70
CA SER A 54 -5.16 13.70 4.82
C SER A 54 -3.71 13.60 4.40
N ILE A 55 -2.79 13.72 5.36
CA ILE A 55 -1.36 13.48 5.19
C ILE A 55 -0.89 12.62 6.35
N LYS A 56 -0.46 11.39 6.05
CA LYS A 56 0.29 10.58 7.00
C LYS A 56 1.78 10.90 6.85
N PHE A 57 2.49 10.92 7.95
CA PHE A 57 3.92 11.22 7.96
C PHE A 57 4.64 10.36 9.00
N ALA A 58 5.92 10.07 8.74
CA ALA A 58 6.76 9.33 9.67
C ALA A 58 8.23 9.71 9.53
N LEU A 59 9.03 9.46 10.57
CA LEU A 59 10.48 9.56 10.57
C LEU A 59 11.05 8.23 11.06
N TYR A 60 11.87 7.59 10.23
CA TYR A 60 12.50 6.33 10.53
C TYR A 60 14.02 6.46 10.64
N GLN A 61 14.60 5.73 11.58
CA GLN A 61 16.00 5.38 11.56
C GLN A 61 16.15 4.05 10.82
N HIS A 62 16.65 4.07 9.59
CA HIS A 62 16.61 2.95 8.66
C HIS A 62 17.27 1.68 9.19
N GLN A 63 18.55 1.75 9.69
CA GLN A 63 19.33 0.57 10.08
C GLN A 63 18.70 -0.24 11.22
N SER A 64 17.96 0.40 12.10
CA SER A 64 17.29 -0.24 13.25
C SER A 64 15.80 -0.48 13.03
N LYS A 65 15.25 -0.05 11.91
CA LYS A 65 13.79 -0.03 11.65
C LYS A 65 13.01 0.72 12.76
N LEU A 66 13.66 1.69 13.40
CA LEU A 66 13.06 2.42 14.51
C LEU A 66 12.22 3.58 14.00
N GLU A 67 10.93 3.57 14.32
CA GLU A 67 10.02 4.69 14.11
C GLU A 67 10.26 5.72 15.21
N LEU A 68 10.82 6.87 14.83
CA LEU A 68 11.11 7.96 15.75
C LEU A 68 9.90 8.86 15.97
N LEU A 69 9.13 9.05 14.92
CA LEU A 69 7.91 9.86 14.93
C LEU A 69 6.97 9.34 13.86
N LYS A 70 5.67 9.31 14.15
CA LYS A 70 4.62 9.16 13.13
C LYS A 70 3.40 9.98 13.48
N GLY A 71 2.64 10.35 12.48
CA GLY A 71 1.40 11.09 12.66
C GLY A 71 0.51 11.07 11.43
N ASN A 72 -0.65 11.68 11.63
CA ASN A 72 -1.67 11.83 10.61
C ASN A 72 -2.39 13.16 10.80
N LEU A 73 -2.47 13.93 9.73
CA LEU A 73 -3.31 15.11 9.62
C LEU A 73 -4.54 14.75 8.81
N GLU A 74 -5.72 14.94 9.35
CA GLU A 74 -7.00 14.57 8.76
C GLU A 74 -7.90 15.78 8.55
N LYS A 75 -8.90 15.65 7.66
CA LYS A 75 -9.91 16.66 7.36
C LYS A 75 -9.31 17.94 6.75
N ILE A 76 -8.32 17.78 5.87
CA ILE A 76 -7.80 18.90 5.07
C ILE A 76 -8.90 19.36 4.11
N GLY A 77 -9.14 20.69 4.06
CA GLY A 77 -10.22 21.30 3.27
C GLY A 77 -11.56 21.39 4.00
N GLU A 78 -11.65 20.93 5.25
CA GLU A 78 -12.82 21.07 6.10
C GLU A 78 -12.69 22.25 7.10
N ALA A 79 -13.79 22.62 7.75
CA ALA A 79 -13.82 23.74 8.72
C ALA A 79 -12.89 23.54 9.92
N SER A 80 -12.57 22.28 10.26
CA SER A 80 -11.61 21.93 11.29
C SER A 80 -10.77 20.74 10.85
N SER A 81 -9.49 20.71 11.23
CA SER A 81 -8.60 19.58 10.97
C SER A 81 -8.14 18.92 12.27
N ILE A 82 -7.68 17.70 12.18
CA ILE A 82 -7.20 16.93 13.33
C ILE A 82 -5.78 16.46 13.03
N LEU A 83 -4.81 16.91 13.84
CA LEU A 83 -3.43 16.46 13.78
C LEU A 83 -3.15 15.52 14.94
N SER A 84 -2.84 14.28 14.65
CA SER A 84 -2.44 13.29 15.65
C SER A 84 -1.02 12.81 15.36
N TYR A 85 -0.20 12.70 16.41
CA TYR A 85 1.16 12.18 16.26
C TYR A 85 1.66 11.53 17.55
N GLN A 86 2.67 10.68 17.43
CA GLN A 86 3.40 10.08 18.53
C GLN A 86 4.89 10.05 18.20
N THR A 87 5.73 10.06 19.23
CA THR A 87 7.17 9.86 19.10
C THR A 87 7.59 8.55 19.78
N SER A 88 8.80 8.09 19.50
CA SER A 88 9.36 6.93 20.20
C SER A 88 9.48 7.10 21.74
N SER A 89 9.39 8.34 22.23
CA SER A 89 9.55 8.70 23.65
C SER A 89 8.27 9.27 24.29
N SER A 90 7.23 9.55 23.52
CA SER A 90 6.00 10.18 24.01
C SER A 90 4.75 9.45 23.49
N PRO A 91 3.69 9.35 24.32
CA PRO A 91 2.43 8.75 23.87
C PRO A 91 1.79 9.57 22.75
N SER A 92 0.77 9.00 22.12
CA SER A 92 0.01 9.69 21.07
C SER A 92 -0.60 11.00 21.59
N GLN A 93 -0.40 12.06 20.84
CA GLN A 93 -0.99 13.37 21.07
C GLN A 93 -2.01 13.66 19.98
N LYS A 94 -3.06 14.39 20.32
CA LYS A 94 -4.09 14.82 19.36
C LYS A 94 -4.31 16.32 19.53
N ILE A 95 -4.19 17.06 18.45
CA ILE A 95 -4.36 18.49 18.36
C ILE A 95 -5.52 18.79 17.42
N GLU A 96 -6.53 19.45 17.92
CA GLU A 96 -7.62 19.98 17.08
C GLU A 96 -7.19 21.35 16.55
N LEU A 97 -7.33 21.53 15.25
CA LEU A 97 -7.06 22.77 14.53
C LEU A 97 -8.42 23.39 14.19
N PRO A 98 -8.94 24.31 15.01
CA PRO A 98 -10.33 24.81 14.88
C PRO A 98 -10.55 25.63 13.61
N ASP A 99 -9.50 26.25 13.06
CA ASP A 99 -9.55 26.99 11.80
C ASP A 99 -9.32 26.11 10.56
N GLY A 100 -9.07 24.81 10.82
CA GLY A 100 -8.76 23.82 9.78
C GLY A 100 -7.44 24.10 9.05
N CYS A 101 -7.09 23.18 8.13
CA CYS A 101 -6.07 23.40 7.09
C CYS A 101 -6.82 23.46 5.76
N GLN A 102 -6.76 24.60 5.06
CA GLN A 102 -7.53 24.80 3.83
C GLN A 102 -7.02 23.95 2.66
N ASN A 103 -5.75 23.58 2.69
CA ASN A 103 -5.08 22.83 1.65
C ASN A 103 -3.87 22.04 2.19
N HIS A 104 -3.28 21.22 1.34
CA HIS A 104 -2.13 20.37 1.69
C HIS A 104 -0.88 21.19 2.02
N LYS A 105 -0.69 22.37 1.43
CA LYS A 105 0.43 23.25 1.73
C LYS A 105 0.40 23.69 3.20
N GLU A 106 -0.73 24.21 3.67
CA GLU A 106 -0.91 24.57 5.09
C GLU A 106 -0.75 23.33 6.00
N GLY A 107 -1.27 22.18 5.57
CA GLY A 107 -1.11 20.92 6.30
C GLY A 107 0.35 20.53 6.48
N ILE A 108 1.18 20.62 5.44
CA ILE A 108 2.62 20.36 5.52
C ILE A 108 3.30 21.34 6.50
N GLN A 109 2.98 22.61 6.45
CA GLN A 109 3.57 23.61 7.37
C GLN A 109 3.29 23.22 8.83
N LYS A 110 2.05 22.79 9.14
CA LYS A 110 1.71 22.30 10.49
C LYS A 110 2.48 21.04 10.89
N ILE A 111 2.69 20.13 9.97
CA ILE A 111 3.49 18.92 10.21
C ILE A 111 4.96 19.29 10.46
N LEU A 112 5.52 20.22 9.70
CA LEU A 112 6.92 20.69 9.88
C LEU A 112 7.13 21.37 11.24
N GLU A 113 6.13 22.14 11.75
CA GLU A 113 6.15 22.70 13.10
C GLU A 113 6.32 21.59 14.18
N ILE A 114 5.67 20.43 14.00
CA ILE A 114 5.82 19.29 14.92
C ILE A 114 7.23 18.70 14.89
N PHE A 115 7.78 18.51 13.71
CA PHE A 115 9.16 18.01 13.56
C PHE A 115 10.18 18.95 14.24
N ASP A 116 9.99 20.25 14.14
CA ASP A 116 10.87 21.25 14.77
C ASP A 116 10.75 21.25 16.29
N GLN A 117 9.52 21.14 16.83
CA GLN A 117 9.25 21.13 18.28
C GLN A 117 9.85 19.90 18.96
N GLU A 118 9.74 18.73 18.33
CA GLU A 118 10.18 17.44 18.90
C GLU A 118 11.71 17.23 18.82
N LYS A 119 12.50 18.26 18.48
CA LYS A 119 13.96 18.18 18.31
C LYS A 119 14.43 17.09 17.32
N ASN A 120 13.50 16.45 16.65
CA ASN A 120 13.74 15.52 15.55
C ASN A 120 13.74 16.34 14.25
N ASN A 121 14.61 17.35 14.20
CA ASN A 121 14.68 18.34 13.13
C ASN A 121 14.63 17.65 11.75
N PRO A 122 13.60 17.89 10.92
CA PRO A 122 13.52 17.34 9.57
C PRO A 122 14.69 17.74 8.69
N GLY A 123 15.33 18.87 8.98
CA GLY A 123 16.60 19.27 8.35
C GLY A 123 17.77 18.31 8.60
N SER A 124 17.59 17.30 9.46
CA SER A 124 18.54 16.20 9.66
C SER A 124 18.22 14.93 8.89
N ALA A 125 17.12 14.87 8.14
CA ALA A 125 16.80 13.71 7.30
C ALA A 125 17.85 13.57 6.18
N ASP A 126 18.27 12.35 5.92
CA ASP A 126 19.19 12.03 4.83
C ASP A 126 18.46 11.83 3.52
N LEU A 127 17.16 11.52 3.59
CA LEU A 127 16.28 11.27 2.45
C LEU A 127 14.83 11.57 2.82
N ILE A 128 14.08 12.15 1.90
CA ILE A 128 12.62 12.31 2.02
C ILE A 128 11.94 11.44 0.95
N VAL A 129 10.87 10.74 1.32
CA VAL A 129 10.11 9.91 0.38
C VAL A 129 8.63 10.29 0.36
N HIS A 130 8.08 10.39 -0.85
CA HIS A 130 6.69 10.72 -1.10
C HIS A 130 5.95 9.56 -1.74
N ARG A 131 4.71 9.30 -1.28
CA ARG A 131 3.80 8.41 -2.00
C ARG A 131 3.19 9.12 -3.19
N VAL A 132 3.18 8.45 -4.33
CA VAL A 132 2.46 8.84 -5.54
C VAL A 132 1.57 7.68 -5.98
N VAL A 133 0.27 7.97 -6.20
CA VAL A 133 -0.70 6.90 -6.45
C VAL A 133 -0.49 6.21 -7.79
N HIS A 134 -0.07 6.93 -8.84
CA HIS A 134 -0.03 6.38 -10.20
C HIS A 134 1.30 6.64 -10.91
N GLY A 135 2.07 5.58 -11.13
CA GLY A 135 3.37 5.60 -11.84
C GLY A 135 3.30 5.26 -13.33
N GLY A 136 2.09 5.10 -13.88
CA GLY A 136 1.89 4.68 -15.28
C GLY A 136 2.54 3.34 -15.57
N THR A 137 3.06 3.19 -16.77
CA THR A 137 3.90 2.05 -17.18
C THR A 137 5.39 2.35 -17.06
N LYS A 138 5.75 3.61 -16.78
CA LYS A 138 7.12 4.11 -16.77
C LYS A 138 7.84 3.78 -15.47
N TYR A 139 7.23 4.07 -14.33
CA TYR A 139 7.86 3.90 -13.03
C TYR A 139 7.46 2.57 -12.37
N ARG A 140 8.41 1.64 -12.36
CA ARG A 140 8.24 0.27 -11.84
C ARG A 140 8.85 0.08 -10.44
N HIS A 141 9.64 1.06 -10.01
CA HIS A 141 10.35 1.06 -8.73
C HIS A 141 10.32 2.47 -8.14
N ALA A 142 10.74 2.60 -6.90
CA ALA A 142 11.06 3.89 -6.32
C ALA A 142 12.03 4.66 -7.23
N SER A 143 11.93 5.98 -7.24
CA SER A 143 12.75 6.83 -8.11
C SER A 143 13.16 8.10 -7.39
N LEU A 144 14.39 8.57 -7.60
CA LEU A 144 14.77 9.91 -7.13
C LEU A 144 13.91 10.96 -7.82
N LEU A 145 13.56 11.97 -7.07
CA LEU A 145 12.69 13.05 -7.53
C LEU A 145 13.53 14.07 -8.31
N ASP A 146 13.23 14.21 -9.59
CA ASP A 146 13.77 15.22 -10.48
C ASP A 146 12.65 15.95 -11.24
N GLN A 147 13.00 16.82 -12.15
CA GLN A 147 12.02 17.57 -12.96
C GLN A 147 11.25 16.67 -13.92
N GLU A 148 11.84 15.58 -14.40
CA GLU A 148 11.18 14.61 -15.27
C GLU A 148 10.10 13.84 -14.51
N VAL A 149 10.40 13.39 -13.29
CA VAL A 149 9.44 12.74 -12.39
C VAL A 149 8.30 13.69 -12.03
N LYS A 150 8.60 14.95 -11.65
CA LYS A 150 7.58 15.96 -11.35
C LYS A 150 6.66 16.22 -12.55
N GLN A 151 7.23 16.35 -13.75
CA GLN A 151 6.44 16.56 -14.96
C GLN A 151 5.57 15.34 -15.27
N PHE A 152 6.10 14.13 -15.15
CA PHE A 152 5.34 12.91 -15.31
C PHE A 152 4.14 12.84 -14.35
N ILE A 153 4.32 13.17 -13.07
CA ILE A 153 3.22 13.18 -12.09
C ILE A 153 2.14 14.20 -12.51
N ARG A 154 2.52 15.37 -13.04
CA ARG A 154 1.57 16.36 -13.59
C ARG A 154 0.80 15.80 -14.78
N ASP A 155 1.47 15.15 -15.71
CA ASP A 155 0.87 14.57 -16.92
C ASP A 155 -0.11 13.43 -16.59
N MET A 156 0.09 12.76 -15.44
CA MET A 156 -0.78 11.69 -14.96
C MET A 156 -1.98 12.19 -14.14
N ILE A 157 -2.15 13.48 -13.89
CA ILE A 157 -3.33 14.04 -13.18
C ILE A 157 -4.65 13.56 -13.78
N PRO A 158 -4.86 13.47 -15.11
CA PRO A 158 -6.12 12.99 -15.68
C PRO A 158 -6.53 11.58 -15.20
N LEU A 159 -5.56 10.71 -14.86
CA LEU A 159 -5.80 9.36 -14.35
C LEU A 159 -5.90 9.28 -12.82
N ALA A 160 -5.42 10.31 -12.10
CA ALA A 160 -5.39 10.34 -10.64
C ALA A 160 -5.80 11.72 -10.10
N ARG A 161 -6.93 12.25 -10.59
CA ARG A 161 -7.42 13.63 -10.34
C ARG A 161 -7.54 14.01 -8.86
N THR A 162 -7.90 13.05 -8.01
CA THR A 162 -8.10 13.27 -6.57
C THR A 162 -6.83 13.15 -5.74
N HIS A 163 -5.72 12.58 -6.29
CA HIS A 163 -4.54 12.24 -5.51
C HIS A 163 -3.27 12.98 -5.99
N HIS A 164 -3.02 13.05 -7.30
CA HIS A 164 -1.80 13.65 -7.83
C HIS A 164 -1.65 15.15 -7.49
N PRO A 165 -2.72 15.98 -7.53
CA PRO A 165 -2.60 17.37 -7.09
C PRO A 165 -2.14 17.50 -5.64
N ALA A 166 -2.67 16.67 -4.74
CA ALA A 166 -2.27 16.64 -3.33
C ALA A 166 -0.80 16.21 -3.15
N SER A 167 -0.40 15.15 -3.84
CA SER A 167 1.00 14.68 -3.82
C SER A 167 1.97 15.72 -4.37
N LEU A 168 1.63 16.41 -5.47
CA LEU A 168 2.46 17.49 -6.03
C LEU A 168 2.58 18.67 -5.09
N ALA A 169 1.47 19.12 -4.49
CA ALA A 169 1.50 20.21 -3.51
C ALA A 169 2.41 19.88 -2.32
N CYS A 170 2.34 18.64 -1.83
CA CYS A 170 3.22 18.14 -0.78
C CYS A 170 4.71 18.17 -1.23
N ILE A 171 4.99 17.60 -2.41
CA ILE A 171 6.34 17.55 -3.00
C ILE A 171 6.92 18.97 -3.20
N GLU A 172 6.13 19.89 -3.72
CA GLU A 172 6.55 21.25 -4.01
C GLU A 172 6.87 22.01 -2.72
N GLU A 173 6.00 21.93 -1.72
CA GLU A 173 6.22 22.57 -0.41
C GLU A 173 7.45 22.02 0.30
N ILE A 174 7.63 20.70 0.32
CA ILE A 174 8.81 20.06 0.91
C ILE A 174 10.09 20.42 0.14
N THR A 175 10.02 20.53 -1.19
CA THR A 175 11.18 20.94 -2.00
C THR A 175 11.59 22.38 -1.71
N GLU A 176 10.63 23.27 -1.45
CA GLU A 176 10.89 24.66 -1.08
C GLU A 176 11.57 24.77 0.29
N HIS A 177 11.11 23.97 1.28
CA HIS A 177 11.66 24.01 2.64
C HIS A 177 13.03 23.31 2.78
N PHE A 178 13.25 22.21 2.02
CA PHE A 178 14.45 21.37 2.12
C PHE A 178 15.10 21.15 0.75
N PRO A 179 15.60 22.21 0.08
CA PRO A 179 16.15 22.11 -1.27
C PRO A 179 17.39 21.22 -1.37
N GLU A 180 18.14 21.05 -0.28
CA GLU A 180 19.40 20.28 -0.24
C GLU A 180 19.19 18.80 0.13
N ILE A 181 18.01 18.43 0.64
CA ILE A 181 17.75 17.03 1.02
C ILE A 181 17.26 16.27 -0.22
N PRO A 182 17.93 15.17 -0.60
CA PRO A 182 17.46 14.33 -1.70
C PRO A 182 16.04 13.80 -1.41
N GLN A 183 15.20 13.79 -2.45
CA GLN A 183 13.84 13.32 -2.35
C GLN A 183 13.62 12.17 -3.31
N SER A 184 12.69 11.29 -2.98
CA SER A 184 12.28 10.15 -3.80
C SER A 184 10.77 9.98 -3.80
N VAL A 185 10.28 9.23 -4.77
CA VAL A 185 8.87 8.86 -4.88
C VAL A 185 8.71 7.34 -4.96
N VAL A 186 7.66 6.83 -4.34
CA VAL A 186 7.23 5.45 -4.44
C VAL A 186 5.81 5.42 -4.99
N PHE A 187 5.55 4.55 -5.97
CA PHE A 187 4.28 4.51 -6.68
C PHE A 187 3.44 3.30 -6.28
N ASP A 188 2.16 3.52 -5.96
CA ASP A 188 1.23 2.42 -5.63
C ASP A 188 1.08 1.38 -6.74
N THR A 189 1.25 1.80 -8.00
CA THR A 189 1.09 0.92 -9.16
C THR A 189 2.34 0.08 -9.45
N SER A 190 3.49 0.36 -8.81
CA SER A 190 4.77 -0.28 -9.16
C SER A 190 4.78 -1.77 -8.90
N PHE A 191 4.23 -2.24 -7.79
CA PHE A 191 4.16 -3.66 -7.42
C PHE A 191 3.39 -4.51 -8.44
N HIS A 192 2.43 -3.92 -9.14
CA HIS A 192 1.58 -4.59 -10.12
C HIS A 192 2.12 -4.55 -11.56
N GLN A 193 3.31 -4.00 -11.78
CA GLN A 193 3.92 -3.95 -13.13
C GLN A 193 4.36 -5.33 -13.65
N THR A 194 4.31 -6.34 -12.82
CA THR A 194 4.59 -7.74 -13.16
C THR A 194 3.38 -8.50 -13.72
N LEU A 195 2.20 -7.87 -13.76
CA LEU A 195 1.00 -8.47 -14.32
C LEU A 195 1.23 -8.91 -15.77
N PRO A 196 0.91 -10.18 -16.13
CA PRO A 196 1.01 -10.64 -17.51
C PRO A 196 -0.06 -9.95 -18.40
N GLU A 197 0.18 -9.89 -19.70
CA GLU A 197 -0.68 -9.15 -20.62
C GLU A 197 -2.16 -9.56 -20.55
N TYR A 198 -2.43 -10.83 -20.44
CA TYR A 198 -3.79 -11.34 -20.34
C TYR A 198 -4.51 -10.99 -19.02
N ALA A 199 -3.79 -10.58 -17.97
CA ALA A 199 -4.36 -10.12 -16.71
C ALA A 199 -4.56 -8.59 -16.67
N TRP A 200 -3.66 -7.81 -17.31
CA TRP A 200 -3.79 -6.36 -17.29
C TRP A 200 -4.58 -5.78 -18.46
N ARG A 201 -4.81 -6.53 -19.55
CA ARG A 201 -5.52 -6.03 -20.75
C ARG A 201 -7.04 -6.13 -20.58
N TYR A 202 -7.74 -5.05 -20.88
CA TYR A 202 -9.19 -5.08 -21.05
C TYR A 202 -9.55 -5.53 -22.46
N ALA A 203 -10.68 -6.23 -22.59
CA ALA A 203 -11.22 -6.72 -23.88
C ALA A 203 -11.91 -5.57 -24.66
N LEU A 204 -11.18 -4.49 -24.88
CA LEU A 204 -11.58 -3.32 -25.67
C LEU A 204 -10.86 -3.28 -27.00
N PRO A 205 -11.37 -2.53 -28.01
CA PRO A 205 -10.64 -2.35 -29.27
C PRO A 205 -9.21 -1.86 -29.02
N ARG A 206 -8.23 -2.60 -29.57
CA ARG A 206 -6.80 -2.36 -29.32
C ARG A 206 -6.41 -0.90 -29.56
N LYS A 207 -6.88 -0.32 -30.68
CA LYS A 207 -6.59 1.08 -31.03
C LYS A 207 -6.98 2.07 -29.91
N ILE A 208 -8.13 1.85 -29.27
CA ILE A 208 -8.62 2.71 -28.16
C ILE A 208 -7.75 2.47 -26.93
N SER A 209 -7.48 1.21 -26.59
CA SER A 209 -6.65 0.88 -25.43
C SER A 209 -5.25 1.46 -25.55
N ASP A 210 -4.63 1.36 -26.73
CA ASP A 210 -3.28 1.86 -26.97
C ASP A 210 -3.25 3.41 -26.96
N GLN A 211 -4.25 4.05 -27.57
CA GLN A 211 -4.35 5.52 -27.64
C GLN A 211 -4.47 6.17 -26.26
N TYR A 212 -5.22 5.56 -25.33
CA TYR A 212 -5.51 6.12 -24.02
C TYR A 212 -4.79 5.39 -22.88
N ALA A 213 -3.82 4.53 -23.20
CA ALA A 213 -3.10 3.70 -22.23
C ALA A 213 -4.03 2.92 -21.28
N ILE A 214 -5.15 2.41 -21.82
CA ILE A 214 -6.16 1.67 -21.03
C ILE A 214 -5.64 0.28 -20.71
N ARG A 215 -5.38 0.08 -19.43
CA ARG A 215 -4.98 -1.20 -18.86
C ARG A 215 -5.27 -1.25 -17.37
N ARG A 216 -5.25 -2.45 -16.79
CA ARG A 216 -5.19 -2.62 -15.33
C ARG A 216 -3.80 -2.20 -14.84
N TYR A 217 -3.76 -1.22 -13.94
CA TYR A 217 -2.54 -0.78 -13.25
C TYR A 217 -2.42 -1.40 -11.87
N GLY A 218 -3.55 -1.51 -11.13
CA GLY A 218 -3.57 -1.93 -9.75
C GLY A 218 -3.09 -0.84 -8.79
N PHE A 219 -3.56 -0.88 -7.56
CA PHE A 219 -3.25 0.12 -6.52
C PHE A 219 -3.02 -0.56 -5.17
N HIS A 220 -2.70 0.20 -4.12
CA HIS A 220 -2.24 -0.30 -2.83
C HIS A 220 -0.99 -1.20 -2.95
N GLY A 221 -0.20 -1.03 -4.02
CA GLY A 221 0.98 -1.87 -4.27
C GLY A 221 2.02 -1.80 -3.16
N ILE A 222 2.17 -0.64 -2.51
CA ILE A 222 3.06 -0.46 -1.36
C ILE A 222 2.62 -1.37 -0.21
N SER A 223 1.33 -1.37 0.11
CA SER A 223 0.76 -2.24 1.14
C SER A 223 0.90 -3.73 0.79
N HIS A 224 0.52 -4.11 -0.44
CA HIS A 224 0.66 -5.50 -0.89
C HIS A 224 2.12 -5.98 -0.83
N GLN A 225 3.07 -5.16 -1.25
CA GLN A 225 4.49 -5.48 -1.20
C GLN A 225 4.99 -5.63 0.24
N SER A 226 4.58 -4.73 1.13
CA SER A 226 4.90 -4.78 2.55
C SER A 226 4.46 -6.10 3.17
N VAL A 227 3.19 -6.47 3.03
CA VAL A 227 2.67 -7.69 3.66
C VAL A 227 3.18 -8.98 3.01
N VAL A 228 3.60 -8.97 1.75
CA VAL A 228 4.30 -10.10 1.11
C VAL A 228 5.66 -10.35 1.78
N LYS A 229 6.44 -9.29 2.03
CA LYS A 229 7.72 -9.37 2.74
C LYS A 229 7.53 -9.83 4.19
N GLN A 230 6.53 -9.28 4.88
CA GLN A 230 6.18 -9.65 6.25
C GLN A 230 5.72 -11.12 6.35
N ALA A 231 4.86 -11.58 5.42
CA ALA A 231 4.39 -12.96 5.37
C ALA A 231 5.56 -13.94 5.18
N ALA A 232 6.50 -13.62 4.31
CA ALA A 232 7.70 -14.43 4.09
C ALA A 232 8.56 -14.55 5.38
N SER A 233 8.73 -13.43 6.08
CA SER A 233 9.42 -13.40 7.38
C SER A 233 8.66 -14.20 8.45
N PHE A 234 7.36 -14.00 8.56
CA PHE A 234 6.48 -14.67 9.52
C PHE A 234 6.47 -16.19 9.31
N LEU A 235 6.37 -16.62 8.05
CA LEU A 235 6.36 -18.03 7.65
C LEU A 235 7.78 -18.64 7.59
N LYS A 236 8.82 -17.85 7.78
CA LYS A 236 10.24 -18.25 7.64
C LYS A 236 10.50 -18.96 6.29
N THR A 237 9.89 -18.44 5.24
CA THR A 237 9.94 -19.02 3.89
C THR A 237 10.31 -17.92 2.90
N PRO A 238 11.28 -18.15 1.99
CA PRO A 238 11.65 -17.18 0.98
C PRO A 238 10.45 -16.76 0.12
N VAL A 239 10.33 -15.45 -0.19
CA VAL A 239 9.22 -14.87 -0.97
C VAL A 239 8.98 -15.64 -2.28
N ASN A 240 10.04 -16.02 -2.99
CA ASN A 240 9.97 -16.72 -4.29
C ASN A 240 9.49 -18.19 -4.20
N LYS A 241 9.16 -18.66 -3.00
CA LYS A 241 8.55 -20.00 -2.78
C LYS A 241 7.11 -19.91 -2.33
N LEU A 242 6.56 -18.70 -2.13
CA LEU A 242 5.23 -18.48 -1.59
C LEU A 242 4.22 -18.09 -2.66
N ASN A 243 3.05 -18.72 -2.59
CA ASN A 243 1.83 -18.31 -3.28
C ASN A 243 0.88 -17.68 -2.25
N LEU A 244 0.62 -16.40 -2.37
CA LEU A 244 -0.15 -15.64 -1.39
C LEU A 244 -1.35 -14.96 -2.06
N ILE A 245 -2.43 -14.81 -1.31
CA ILE A 245 -3.51 -13.87 -1.63
C ILE A 245 -3.47 -12.79 -0.55
N THR A 246 -3.07 -11.59 -0.92
CA THR A 246 -3.00 -10.43 -0.01
C THR A 246 -4.28 -9.62 -0.12
N ILE A 247 -4.90 -9.29 1.01
CA ILE A 247 -6.26 -8.78 1.14
C ILE A 247 -6.18 -7.49 1.95
N HIS A 248 -6.05 -6.35 1.25
CA HIS A 248 -6.05 -5.02 1.87
C HIS A 248 -7.48 -4.51 1.95
N LEU A 249 -8.00 -4.38 3.17
CA LEU A 249 -9.35 -3.89 3.45
C LEU A 249 -9.27 -2.65 4.32
N GLY A 250 -9.65 -1.51 3.77
CA GLY A 250 -9.76 -0.21 4.43
C GLY A 250 -10.93 0.57 3.84
N ASN A 251 -10.87 1.91 3.85
CA ASN A 251 -11.83 2.71 3.09
C ASN A 251 -11.70 2.46 1.58
N GLY A 252 -10.48 2.29 1.07
CA GLY A 252 -10.20 1.57 -0.18
C GLY A 252 -9.98 0.09 0.10
N ALA A 253 -10.30 -0.80 -0.85
CA ALA A 253 -10.09 -2.23 -0.71
C ALA A 253 -9.58 -2.86 -2.00
N SER A 254 -8.60 -3.74 -1.88
CA SER A 254 -8.07 -4.54 -3.00
C SER A 254 -7.54 -5.88 -2.54
N ILE A 255 -7.52 -6.83 -3.47
CA ILE A 255 -6.90 -8.14 -3.29
C ILE A 255 -5.89 -8.32 -4.42
N SER A 256 -4.74 -8.92 -4.11
CA SER A 256 -3.72 -9.27 -5.10
C SER A 256 -3.35 -10.74 -5.01
N ALA A 257 -3.16 -11.36 -6.17
CA ALA A 257 -2.72 -12.73 -6.35
C ALA A 257 -1.20 -12.76 -6.56
N ILE A 258 -0.49 -13.42 -5.66
CA ILE A 258 0.97 -13.47 -5.65
C ILE A 258 1.41 -14.91 -5.91
N LYS A 259 2.09 -15.14 -7.02
CA LYS A 259 2.61 -16.46 -7.39
C LYS A 259 4.14 -16.45 -7.32
N LYS A 260 4.70 -17.25 -6.41
CA LYS A 260 6.15 -17.30 -6.19
C LYS A 260 6.76 -15.91 -5.97
N GLY A 261 6.09 -15.10 -5.16
CA GLY A 261 6.50 -13.74 -4.82
C GLY A 261 6.23 -12.66 -5.87
N ILE A 262 5.65 -13.01 -7.02
CA ILE A 262 5.36 -12.10 -8.13
C ILE A 262 3.85 -11.83 -8.18
N CYS A 263 3.46 -10.57 -8.24
CA CYS A 263 2.05 -10.18 -8.45
C CYS A 263 1.62 -10.57 -9.86
N VAL A 264 0.59 -11.43 -9.98
CA VAL A 264 0.09 -11.95 -11.26
C VAL A 264 -1.33 -11.51 -11.57
N ASP A 265 -2.07 -11.03 -10.56
CA ASP A 265 -3.39 -10.41 -10.72
C ASP A 265 -3.71 -9.49 -9.55
N THR A 266 -4.63 -8.54 -9.74
CA THR A 266 -5.12 -7.64 -8.69
C THR A 266 -6.52 -7.13 -9.04
N THR A 267 -7.30 -6.74 -8.04
CA THR A 267 -8.70 -6.34 -8.25
C THR A 267 -8.89 -4.93 -8.77
N MET A 268 -8.10 -3.96 -8.31
CA MET A 268 -8.20 -2.59 -8.82
C MET A 268 -7.69 -2.52 -10.27
N GLY A 269 -8.34 -1.72 -11.09
CA GLY A 269 -8.16 -1.69 -12.52
C GLY A 269 -7.30 -0.55 -13.04
N MET A 270 -7.81 0.14 -14.08
CA MET A 270 -7.23 1.37 -14.62
C MET A 270 -7.25 2.49 -13.58
N THR A 271 -8.29 2.50 -12.75
CA THR A 271 -8.50 3.42 -11.63
C THR A 271 -8.80 2.61 -10.36
N PRO A 272 -8.75 3.22 -9.17
CA PRO A 272 -9.11 2.51 -7.93
C PRO A 272 -10.64 2.33 -7.74
N LEU A 273 -11.45 2.36 -8.81
CA LEU A 273 -12.90 2.13 -8.77
C LEU A 273 -13.26 0.65 -8.93
N GLU A 274 -12.53 -0.09 -9.78
CA GLU A 274 -12.81 -1.50 -10.11
C GLU A 274 -12.46 -2.44 -8.94
N GLY A 275 -13.11 -3.57 -8.85
CA GLY A 275 -12.78 -4.67 -7.93
C GLY A 275 -13.78 -4.81 -6.78
N LEU A 276 -13.31 -4.71 -5.55
CA LEU A 276 -14.12 -4.93 -4.35
C LEU A 276 -15.07 -3.76 -4.09
N VAL A 277 -16.16 -4.03 -3.36
CA VAL A 277 -16.91 -2.98 -2.68
C VAL A 277 -16.00 -2.30 -1.67
N MET A 278 -16.08 -0.97 -1.56
CA MET A 278 -15.24 -0.15 -0.70
C MET A 278 -16.11 0.75 0.18
N GLY A 279 -15.50 1.60 0.98
CA GLY A 279 -16.26 2.53 1.83
C GLY A 279 -17.22 3.41 1.05
N THR A 280 -16.75 4.03 -0.06
CA THR A 280 -17.55 4.97 -0.87
C THR A 280 -17.58 4.63 -2.36
N ARG A 281 -16.93 3.55 -2.79
CA ARG A 281 -16.81 3.11 -4.20
C ARG A 281 -17.47 1.76 -4.40
N PRO A 282 -18.15 1.54 -5.56
CA PRO A 282 -18.99 0.34 -5.76
C PRO A 282 -18.19 -0.95 -6.04
N GLY A 283 -16.93 -0.84 -6.51
CA GLY A 283 -16.23 -1.96 -7.12
C GLY A 283 -16.79 -2.32 -8.50
N ASP A 284 -16.74 -3.60 -8.85
CA ASP A 284 -17.22 -4.11 -10.14
C ASP A 284 -18.72 -3.85 -10.31
N LEU A 285 -19.06 -3.22 -11.43
CA LEU A 285 -20.43 -2.98 -11.86
C LEU A 285 -20.56 -3.18 -13.38
N ASP A 286 -21.79 -3.39 -13.86
CA ASP A 286 -22.07 -3.44 -15.30
C ASP A 286 -21.90 -2.03 -15.90
N PRO A 287 -21.04 -1.85 -16.93
CA PRO A 287 -20.90 -0.59 -17.64
C PRO A 287 -22.20 -0.05 -18.22
N GLY A 288 -23.19 -0.92 -18.50
CA GLY A 288 -24.53 -0.56 -18.95
C GLY A 288 -25.27 0.35 -17.97
N ILE A 289 -24.95 0.29 -16.67
CA ILE A 289 -25.53 1.18 -15.66
C ILE A 289 -25.15 2.63 -15.97
N LEU A 290 -23.90 2.90 -16.34
CA LEU A 290 -23.43 4.26 -16.64
C LEU A 290 -24.11 4.81 -17.90
N THR A 291 -24.31 3.96 -18.92
CA THR A 291 -25.02 4.38 -20.15
C THR A 291 -26.50 4.62 -19.89
N LEU A 292 -27.13 3.86 -18.98
CA LEU A 292 -28.50 4.10 -18.54
C LEU A 292 -28.61 5.46 -17.84
N LEU A 293 -27.81 5.70 -16.82
CA LEU A 293 -27.82 6.96 -16.04
C LEU A 293 -27.54 8.18 -16.93
N ALA A 294 -26.61 8.07 -17.88
CA ALA A 294 -26.34 9.13 -18.84
C ALA A 294 -27.57 9.45 -19.73
N ARG A 295 -28.35 8.45 -20.14
CA ARG A 295 -29.61 8.65 -20.86
C ARG A 295 -30.70 9.33 -20.02
N GLU A 296 -30.68 9.06 -18.70
CA GLU A 296 -31.55 9.70 -17.71
C GLU A 296 -31.09 11.12 -17.32
N GLY A 297 -30.05 11.65 -17.99
CA GLY A 297 -29.61 13.04 -17.83
C GLY A 297 -28.48 13.26 -16.82
N TRP A 298 -27.88 12.18 -16.29
CA TRP A 298 -26.71 12.31 -15.41
C TRP A 298 -25.51 12.79 -16.24
N ASN A 299 -24.91 13.89 -15.84
CA ASN A 299 -23.66 14.37 -16.45
C ASN A 299 -22.44 13.64 -15.90
N GLN A 300 -21.28 13.87 -16.49
CA GLN A 300 -20.03 13.22 -16.12
C GLN A 300 -19.68 13.46 -14.64
N GLU A 301 -19.84 14.68 -14.14
CA GLU A 301 -19.51 15.06 -12.77
C GLU A 301 -20.39 14.32 -11.75
N ALA A 302 -21.69 14.23 -12.01
CA ALA A 302 -22.64 13.48 -11.18
C ALA A 302 -22.28 11.98 -11.14
N LEU A 303 -21.91 11.39 -12.28
CA LEU A 303 -21.46 10.00 -12.35
C LEU A 303 -20.14 9.79 -11.60
N GLU A 304 -19.16 10.69 -11.74
CA GLU A 304 -17.89 10.62 -11.01
C GLU A 304 -18.10 10.75 -9.49
N THR A 305 -18.98 11.65 -9.04
CA THR A 305 -19.34 11.82 -7.62
C THR A 305 -20.00 10.56 -7.08
N MET A 306 -21.02 10.04 -7.76
CA MET A 306 -21.69 8.80 -7.37
C MET A 306 -20.70 7.65 -7.20
N LEU A 307 -19.81 7.45 -8.18
CA LEU A 307 -18.85 6.34 -8.17
C LEU A 307 -17.77 6.46 -7.09
N ASN A 308 -17.30 7.69 -6.82
CA ASN A 308 -16.16 7.88 -5.91
C ASN A 308 -16.55 8.17 -4.47
N GLN A 309 -17.75 8.78 -4.23
CA GLN A 309 -18.09 9.37 -2.94
C GLN A 309 -19.41 8.86 -2.34
N ASP A 310 -20.36 8.39 -3.18
CA ASP A 310 -21.72 8.10 -2.74
C ASP A 310 -22.16 6.65 -2.97
N SER A 311 -21.23 5.78 -3.38
CA SER A 311 -21.43 4.33 -3.55
C SER A 311 -20.82 3.52 -2.42
N GLY A 312 -20.59 2.24 -2.65
CA GLY A 312 -19.99 1.33 -1.68
C GLY A 312 -20.81 1.15 -0.42
N MET A 313 -20.16 0.97 0.71
CA MET A 313 -20.84 0.79 2.01
C MET A 313 -21.71 2.01 2.34
N LYS A 314 -21.19 3.23 2.12
CA LYS A 314 -21.96 4.47 2.31
C LYS A 314 -23.25 4.48 1.48
N GLY A 315 -23.17 4.10 0.22
CA GLY A 315 -24.32 4.06 -0.67
C GLY A 315 -25.33 2.95 -0.32
N LEU A 316 -24.88 1.88 0.32
CA LEU A 316 -25.72 0.73 0.67
C LEU A 316 -26.40 0.88 2.04
N CYS A 317 -25.75 1.50 3.03
CA CYS A 317 -26.26 1.59 4.40
C CYS A 317 -25.99 2.94 5.09
N GLY A 318 -25.70 4.00 4.33
CA GLY A 318 -25.61 5.37 4.83
C GLY A 318 -24.27 5.78 5.44
N THR A 319 -23.41 4.83 5.82
CA THR A 319 -22.10 5.10 6.44
C THR A 319 -21.01 4.19 5.87
N ASN A 320 -19.75 4.61 5.95
CA ASN A 320 -18.57 3.79 5.62
C ASN A 320 -17.72 3.45 6.85
N ASP A 321 -18.15 3.83 8.06
CA ASP A 321 -17.49 3.41 9.31
C ASP A 321 -17.95 2.00 9.69
N PHE A 322 -17.06 1.03 9.57
CA PHE A 322 -17.38 -0.38 9.87
C PHE A 322 -17.80 -0.62 11.34
N ARG A 323 -17.41 0.24 12.26
CA ARG A 323 -17.86 0.15 13.69
C ARG A 323 -19.34 0.48 13.79
N GLU A 324 -19.75 1.56 13.13
CA GLU A 324 -21.13 2.00 13.05
C GLU A 324 -22.00 0.98 12.28
N ILE A 325 -21.48 0.47 11.14
CA ILE A 325 -22.20 -0.54 10.34
C ILE A 325 -22.45 -1.81 11.15
N LEU A 326 -21.46 -2.29 11.91
CA LEU A 326 -21.61 -3.47 12.77
C LEU A 326 -22.59 -3.22 13.90
N GLN A 327 -22.56 -2.05 14.53
CA GLN A 327 -23.52 -1.67 15.54
C GLN A 327 -24.95 -1.64 14.98
N ASN A 328 -25.16 -0.96 13.85
CA ASN A 328 -26.45 -0.92 13.17
C ASN A 328 -26.99 -2.32 12.85
N LYS A 329 -26.10 -3.23 12.40
CA LYS A 329 -26.47 -4.63 12.17
C LYS A 329 -26.93 -5.33 13.46
N GLU A 330 -26.22 -5.12 14.58
CA GLU A 330 -26.60 -5.70 15.88
C GLU A 330 -27.94 -5.16 16.38
N GLU A 331 -28.27 -3.92 16.04
CA GLU A 331 -29.55 -3.27 16.33
C GLU A 331 -30.68 -3.74 15.35
N GLY A 332 -30.37 -4.63 14.39
CA GLY A 332 -31.34 -5.22 13.47
C GLY A 332 -31.58 -4.44 12.20
N ASN A 333 -30.65 -3.54 11.79
CA ASN A 333 -30.72 -2.83 10.53
C ASN A 333 -30.43 -3.78 9.36
N GLU A 334 -31.43 -4.06 8.53
CA GLU A 334 -31.33 -4.97 7.38
C GLU A 334 -30.42 -4.47 6.28
N GLU A 335 -30.33 -3.15 6.05
CA GLU A 335 -29.46 -2.55 5.05
C GLU A 335 -27.99 -2.71 5.46
N ALA A 336 -27.65 -2.53 6.73
CA ALA A 336 -26.32 -2.73 7.26
C ALA A 336 -25.91 -4.22 7.15
N GLU A 337 -26.80 -5.15 7.48
CA GLU A 337 -26.53 -6.58 7.34
C GLU A 337 -26.30 -6.97 5.89
N MET A 338 -27.16 -6.52 4.96
CA MET A 338 -27.02 -6.79 3.53
C MET A 338 -25.75 -6.19 2.96
N ALA A 339 -25.38 -4.97 3.34
CA ALA A 339 -24.15 -4.30 2.91
C ALA A 339 -22.89 -5.10 3.34
N LEU A 340 -22.85 -5.57 4.59
CA LEU A 340 -21.76 -6.40 5.10
C LEU A 340 -21.67 -7.76 4.39
N GLU A 341 -22.82 -8.40 4.14
CA GLU A 341 -22.87 -9.66 3.39
C GLU A 341 -22.35 -9.49 1.96
N LEU A 342 -22.79 -8.45 1.27
CA LEU A 342 -22.34 -8.12 -0.09
C LEU A 342 -20.83 -7.86 -0.12
N TYR A 343 -20.31 -7.08 0.84
CA TYR A 343 -18.88 -6.82 0.98
C TYR A 343 -18.07 -8.11 1.13
N CYS A 344 -18.42 -8.95 2.11
CA CYS A 344 -17.72 -10.21 2.36
C CYS A 344 -17.90 -11.22 1.23
N TYR A 345 -19.06 -11.25 0.56
CA TYR A 345 -19.31 -12.08 -0.61
C TYR A 345 -18.33 -11.73 -1.75
N ARG A 346 -18.09 -10.44 -2.03
CA ARG A 346 -17.13 -10.01 -3.05
C ARG A 346 -15.69 -10.41 -2.69
N VAL A 347 -15.28 -10.25 -1.43
CA VAL A 347 -13.97 -10.71 -0.95
C VAL A 347 -13.82 -12.22 -1.15
N ARG A 348 -14.79 -13.02 -0.69
CA ARG A 348 -14.78 -14.47 -0.80
C ARG A 348 -14.73 -14.95 -2.26
N LYS A 349 -15.55 -14.36 -3.13
CA LYS A 349 -15.56 -14.66 -4.56
C LYS A 349 -14.19 -14.40 -5.20
N THR A 350 -13.53 -13.31 -4.84
CA THR A 350 -12.21 -12.94 -5.33
C THR A 350 -11.14 -13.91 -4.83
N ILE A 351 -11.16 -14.30 -3.54
CA ILE A 351 -10.24 -15.31 -3.01
C ILE A 351 -10.36 -16.60 -3.85
N GLY A 352 -11.58 -17.07 -4.11
CA GLY A 352 -11.82 -18.26 -4.93
C GLY A 352 -11.26 -18.12 -6.35
N SER A 353 -11.50 -16.99 -7.02
CA SER A 353 -11.01 -16.76 -8.37
C SER A 353 -9.46 -16.69 -8.40
N PHE A 354 -8.85 -15.99 -7.47
CA PHE A 354 -7.40 -15.87 -7.42
C PHE A 354 -6.70 -17.17 -7.01
N SER A 355 -7.35 -18.02 -6.21
CA SER A 355 -6.86 -19.38 -5.93
C SER A 355 -6.73 -20.20 -7.21
N THR A 356 -7.63 -20.06 -8.18
CA THR A 356 -7.52 -20.74 -9.47
C THR A 356 -6.38 -20.19 -10.33
N VAL A 357 -6.04 -18.91 -10.19
CA VAL A 357 -4.95 -18.25 -10.94
C VAL A 357 -3.57 -18.71 -10.46
N ILE A 358 -3.37 -18.77 -9.14
CA ILE A 358 -2.06 -19.08 -8.57
C ILE A 358 -1.83 -20.55 -8.26
N GLY A 359 -2.91 -21.34 -8.16
CA GLY A 359 -2.89 -22.75 -7.72
C GLY A 359 -2.93 -22.87 -6.19
N PRO A 360 -2.27 -23.86 -5.59
CA PRO A 360 -2.25 -24.00 -4.13
C PRO A 360 -1.81 -22.73 -3.43
N VAL A 361 -2.61 -22.26 -2.46
CA VAL A 361 -2.38 -21.04 -1.70
C VAL A 361 -1.67 -21.36 -0.39
N ASP A 362 -0.50 -20.80 -0.17
CA ASP A 362 0.24 -20.98 1.09
C ASP A 362 -0.37 -20.15 2.23
N ALA A 363 -0.77 -18.90 1.92
CA ALA A 363 -1.46 -18.06 2.90
C ALA A 363 -2.43 -17.04 2.28
N LEU A 364 -3.53 -16.78 3.01
CA LEU A 364 -4.33 -15.56 2.92
C LEU A 364 -3.75 -14.54 3.91
N VAL A 365 -3.55 -13.31 3.49
CA VAL A 365 -2.97 -12.25 4.33
C VAL A 365 -3.94 -11.08 4.38
N PHE A 366 -4.62 -10.90 5.52
CA PHE A 366 -5.48 -9.75 5.79
C PHE A 366 -4.65 -8.58 6.31
N THR A 367 -4.94 -7.38 5.81
CA THR A 367 -4.29 -6.13 6.20
C THR A 367 -5.23 -4.92 5.95
N GLY A 368 -4.78 -3.74 6.35
CA GLY A 368 -5.58 -2.52 6.29
C GLY A 368 -6.59 -2.43 7.43
N GLY A 369 -7.10 -1.23 7.70
CA GLY A 369 -7.86 -0.94 8.90
C GLY A 369 -9.03 -1.89 9.17
N VAL A 370 -9.78 -2.31 8.15
CA VAL A 370 -10.86 -3.31 8.28
C VAL A 370 -10.29 -4.73 8.36
N GLY A 371 -9.29 -5.06 7.53
CA GLY A 371 -8.67 -6.38 7.51
C GLY A 371 -7.98 -6.73 8.83
N GLU A 372 -7.34 -5.75 9.47
CA GLU A 372 -6.65 -5.92 10.75
C GLU A 372 -7.60 -5.95 11.95
N ASN A 373 -8.64 -5.11 11.97
CA ASN A 373 -9.39 -4.84 13.19
C ASN A 373 -10.83 -5.41 13.22
N VAL A 374 -11.36 -5.89 12.08
CA VAL A 374 -12.76 -6.35 12.00
C VAL A 374 -12.84 -7.87 11.85
N SER A 375 -12.86 -8.59 12.99
CA SER A 375 -12.89 -10.06 13.03
C SER A 375 -14.10 -10.64 12.30
N TRP A 376 -15.25 -9.99 12.38
CA TRP A 376 -16.47 -10.40 11.69
C TRP A 376 -16.28 -10.46 10.17
N VAL A 377 -15.61 -9.44 9.58
CA VAL A 377 -15.34 -9.39 8.14
C VAL A 377 -14.41 -10.52 7.71
N ARG A 378 -13.33 -10.77 8.45
CA ARG A 378 -12.41 -11.89 8.15
C ARG A 378 -13.12 -13.23 8.17
N LYS A 379 -13.85 -13.51 9.25
CA LYS A 379 -14.64 -14.73 9.43
C LYS A 379 -15.67 -14.93 8.30
N ARG A 380 -16.40 -13.87 7.95
CA ARG A 380 -17.44 -13.93 6.92
C ARG A 380 -16.87 -14.09 5.52
N SER A 381 -15.71 -13.48 5.26
CA SER A 381 -15.03 -13.55 3.96
C SER A 381 -14.49 -14.95 3.62
N VAL A 382 -14.16 -15.78 4.60
CA VAL A 382 -13.65 -17.15 4.37
C VAL A 382 -14.67 -18.25 4.68
N ARG A 383 -15.91 -17.89 5.03
CA ARG A 383 -16.97 -18.84 5.35
C ARG A 383 -17.28 -19.77 4.16
N GLY A 384 -17.33 -21.07 4.39
CA GLY A 384 -17.63 -22.07 3.37
C GLY A 384 -16.47 -22.34 2.41
N MET A 385 -15.22 -22.03 2.82
CA MET A 385 -14.02 -22.32 2.03
C MET A 385 -13.23 -23.54 2.56
N GLU A 386 -13.80 -24.32 3.48
CA GLU A 386 -13.19 -25.49 4.10
C GLU A 386 -12.80 -26.54 3.04
N TRP A 387 -13.60 -26.67 1.97
CA TRP A 387 -13.29 -27.54 0.83
C TRP A 387 -12.03 -27.16 0.04
N MET A 388 -11.56 -25.91 0.20
CA MET A 388 -10.28 -25.40 -0.32
C MET A 388 -9.15 -25.53 0.70
N ASN A 389 -9.36 -26.22 1.81
CA ASN A 389 -8.43 -26.30 2.94
C ASN A 389 -8.11 -24.94 3.59
N ILE A 390 -9.08 -24.04 3.56
CA ILE A 390 -9.03 -22.73 4.21
C ILE A 390 -9.99 -22.75 5.40
N GLN A 391 -9.46 -22.83 6.62
CA GLN A 391 -10.24 -22.88 7.84
C GLN A 391 -9.72 -21.88 8.85
N LEU A 392 -10.61 -20.99 9.29
CA LEU A 392 -10.32 -19.99 10.31
C LEU A 392 -10.62 -20.56 11.69
N ASP A 393 -9.76 -20.26 12.67
CA ASP A 393 -10.03 -20.51 14.09
C ASP A 393 -10.80 -19.31 14.67
N PRO A 394 -12.04 -19.50 15.16
CA PRO A 394 -12.86 -18.40 15.65
C PRO A 394 -12.26 -17.66 16.83
N ASP A 395 -11.69 -18.38 17.80
CA ASP A 395 -11.14 -17.78 19.02
C ASP A 395 -9.88 -16.96 18.71
N MET A 396 -8.98 -17.52 17.88
CA MET A 396 -7.79 -16.78 17.41
C MET A 396 -8.16 -15.55 16.58
N ASN A 397 -9.24 -15.64 15.79
CA ASN A 397 -9.70 -14.52 14.97
C ASN A 397 -10.30 -13.39 15.82
N ASP A 398 -11.09 -13.72 16.83
CA ASP A 398 -11.78 -12.72 17.66
C ASP A 398 -10.81 -11.97 18.58
N HIS A 399 -9.66 -12.57 18.90
CA HIS A 399 -8.58 -11.99 19.72
C HIS A 399 -7.32 -11.65 18.89
N ALA A 400 -7.46 -11.49 17.56
CA ALA A 400 -6.32 -11.24 16.67
C ALA A 400 -5.70 -9.87 16.92
N GLU A 401 -4.41 -9.85 17.25
CA GLU A 401 -3.56 -8.66 17.31
C GLU A 401 -2.41 -8.84 16.30
N ALA A 402 -2.37 -8.00 15.29
CA ALA A 402 -1.36 -8.09 14.22
C ALA A 402 0.08 -7.79 14.75
N PRO A 403 1.11 -8.54 14.34
CA PRO A 403 1.10 -9.67 13.39
C PRO A 403 0.72 -11.02 14.06
N CYS A 404 -0.26 -11.73 13.50
CA CYS A 404 -0.67 -13.03 14.04
C CYS A 404 -1.20 -13.98 12.95
N ALA A 405 -1.36 -15.26 13.32
CA ALA A 405 -2.04 -16.28 12.53
C ALA A 405 -3.38 -16.62 13.16
N ILE A 406 -4.42 -16.80 12.34
CA ILE A 406 -5.80 -17.05 12.78
C ILE A 406 -6.43 -18.27 12.08
N HIS A 407 -5.62 -19.17 11.56
CA HIS A 407 -6.10 -20.41 10.93
C HIS A 407 -6.20 -21.55 11.94
N SER A 408 -7.16 -22.45 11.71
CA SER A 408 -7.30 -23.67 12.52
C SER A 408 -6.15 -24.65 12.26
N LYS A 409 -5.97 -25.61 13.15
CA LYS A 409 -4.93 -26.67 13.01
C LYS A 409 -5.12 -27.53 11.76
N ASP A 410 -6.35 -27.68 11.30
CA ASP A 410 -6.68 -28.49 10.13
C ASP A 410 -6.57 -27.71 8.81
N SER A 411 -6.33 -26.42 8.86
CA SER A 411 -6.16 -25.60 7.67
C SER A 411 -4.78 -25.80 7.05
N GLN A 412 -4.76 -26.18 5.76
CA GLN A 412 -3.52 -26.25 5.00
C GLN A 412 -3.05 -24.87 4.57
N THR A 413 -3.98 -24.02 4.16
CA THR A 413 -3.70 -22.61 3.86
C THR A 413 -3.64 -21.82 5.15
N LYS A 414 -2.54 -21.10 5.38
CA LYS A 414 -2.42 -20.20 6.53
C LYS A 414 -3.34 -18.99 6.36
N ILE A 415 -3.88 -18.46 7.46
CA ILE A 415 -4.60 -17.19 7.46
C ILE A 415 -3.86 -16.26 8.42
N LEU A 416 -3.32 -15.18 7.88
CA LEU A 416 -2.50 -14.22 8.61
C LEU A 416 -3.22 -12.87 8.71
N VAL A 417 -3.00 -12.17 9.80
CA VAL A 417 -3.33 -10.75 9.97
C VAL A 417 -2.01 -10.01 10.18
N LEU A 418 -1.66 -9.13 9.24
CA LEU A 418 -0.40 -8.40 9.25
C LEU A 418 -0.65 -6.90 9.10
N PRO A 419 0.11 -6.03 9.81
CA PRO A 419 -0.03 -4.59 9.68
C PRO A 419 0.43 -4.12 8.29
N SER A 420 -0.21 -3.07 7.75
CA SER A 420 0.11 -2.61 6.39
C SER A 420 1.51 -2.00 6.25
N GLU A 421 2.05 -1.37 7.30
CA GLU A 421 3.39 -0.76 7.37
C GLU A 421 3.84 -0.03 6.07
N GLU A 422 2.91 0.70 5.42
CA GLU A 422 3.17 1.36 4.13
C GLU A 422 4.30 2.38 4.23
N GLU A 423 4.32 3.17 5.30
CA GLU A 423 5.33 4.21 5.52
C GLU A 423 6.73 3.60 5.66
N TRP A 424 6.84 2.46 6.36
CA TRP A 424 8.11 1.73 6.45
C TRP A 424 8.53 1.12 5.10
N GLU A 425 7.59 0.56 4.36
CA GLU A 425 7.88 0.00 3.03
C GLU A 425 8.39 1.09 2.08
N MET A 426 7.80 2.29 2.11
CA MET A 426 8.28 3.44 1.35
C MET A 426 9.70 3.84 1.74
N ALA A 427 9.98 3.95 3.05
CA ALA A 427 11.31 4.25 3.57
C ALA A 427 12.34 3.20 3.12
N SER A 428 11.99 1.93 3.18
CA SER A 428 12.85 0.82 2.76
C SER A 428 13.18 0.87 1.26
N GLN A 429 12.17 1.07 0.41
CA GLN A 429 12.38 1.19 -1.05
C GLN A 429 13.20 2.43 -1.42
N ALA A 430 12.97 3.54 -0.73
CA ALA A 430 13.73 4.77 -0.97
C ALA A 430 15.20 4.62 -0.56
N ALA A 431 15.49 3.94 0.55
CA ALA A 431 16.85 3.68 1.00
C ALA A 431 17.68 2.90 -0.03
N GLU A 432 17.06 1.95 -0.75
CA GLU A 432 17.74 1.17 -1.80
C GLU A 432 18.25 2.02 -2.97
N LEU A 433 17.78 3.28 -3.11
CA LEU A 433 18.24 4.19 -4.18
C LEU A 433 19.57 4.85 -3.87
N ILE A 434 19.97 4.92 -2.60
CA ILE A 434 21.15 5.70 -2.16
C ILE A 434 22.14 4.88 -1.32
N LEU A 435 21.82 3.61 -1.01
CA LEU A 435 22.73 2.64 -0.41
C LEU A 435 23.50 1.84 -1.47
#